data_6f4ca43edc3d86095098e580f26d7856
#
_entry.id   6f4ca43edc3d86095098e580f26d7856
#
_cell.length_a   1.000
_cell.length_b   1.000
_cell.length_c   1.000
_cell.angle_alpha   90.00
_cell.angle_beta   90.00
_cell.angle_gamma   90.00
#
_symmetry.space_group_name_H-M   'P 1'
#
loop_
_entity.id
_entity.type
_entity.pdbx_description
1 polymer ?
#
loop_
_entity_poly.entity_id
_entity_poly.type
_entity_poly.pdbx_seq_one_letter_code
_entity_poly.pdbx_strand_id
1 'polypeptide(L)'
;MGQKYASYNASGAVIAYYDSVDSPPPSTATTIAITNSQWQAALASPYPVTVADGALVIPTGPTLAQAQAAQSALIKQGFSNANAANISFTTAAGVTDTYQCDPKSLQAIQTYLSGFQAAGAVPSGFYWRSATNQNNAFTYADLEKLSQAIAARGFANYNQLQTLIAKVKAAKKVSAVQAVVWVNP
;
A
#
# COMPACT_ATOMS: atom_id res chain seq x y z
N MET A 1 31.26 -18.23 28.03
CA MET A 1 30.45 -17.20 27.36
C MET A 1 30.79 -15.87 28.01
N GLY A 2 31.09 -14.85 27.20
CA GLY A 2 31.37 -13.51 27.69
C GLY A 2 30.08 -12.77 28.11
N GLN A 3 30.29 -11.65 28.83
CA GLN A 3 29.22 -10.69 29.12
C GLN A 3 28.75 -10.06 27.81
N LYS A 4 27.42 -10.00 27.56
CA LYS A 4 26.83 -9.34 26.42
C LYS A 4 26.56 -7.87 26.68
N TYR A 5 26.74 -7.05 25.65
CA TYR A 5 26.52 -5.61 25.71
C TYR A 5 25.70 -5.14 24.52
N ALA A 6 24.87 -4.14 24.73
CA ALA A 6 24.21 -3.37 23.67
C ALA A 6 24.81 -1.96 23.64
N SER A 7 25.32 -1.54 22.49
CA SER A 7 25.77 -0.17 22.24
C SER A 7 24.64 0.65 21.65
N TYR A 8 24.49 1.90 22.09
CA TYR A 8 23.41 2.78 21.68
C TYR A 8 23.88 4.23 21.47
N ASN A 9 23.14 4.95 20.66
CA ASN A 9 23.42 6.37 20.38
C ASN A 9 22.70 7.32 21.35
N ALA A 10 22.89 8.62 21.19
CA ALA A 10 22.29 9.66 22.04
C ALA A 10 20.74 9.64 22.07
N SER A 11 20.06 9.08 21.05
CA SER A 11 18.61 8.89 21.02
C SER A 11 18.13 7.60 21.70
N GLY A 12 19.06 6.79 22.26
CA GLY A 12 18.77 5.50 22.84
C GLY A 12 18.64 4.35 21.83
N ALA A 13 18.80 4.58 20.54
CA ALA A 13 18.70 3.51 19.54
C ALA A 13 19.93 2.59 19.62
N VAL A 14 19.69 1.26 19.73
CA VAL A 14 20.76 0.26 19.70
C VAL A 14 21.36 0.19 18.32
N ILE A 15 22.71 0.30 18.25
CA ILE A 15 23.48 0.36 17.01
C ILE A 15 24.39 -0.86 16.82
N ALA A 16 24.78 -1.53 17.90
CA ALA A 16 25.59 -2.74 17.85
C ALA A 16 25.44 -3.59 19.10
N TYR A 17 25.81 -4.87 18.99
CA TYR A 17 25.91 -5.81 20.10
C TYR A 17 27.33 -6.37 20.19
N TYR A 18 27.81 -6.57 21.43
CA TYR A 18 29.15 -7.03 21.70
C TYR A 18 29.19 -8.17 22.72
N ASP A 19 30.28 -8.91 22.72
CA ASP A 19 30.64 -9.94 23.69
C ASP A 19 32.01 -9.63 24.26
N SER A 20 32.15 -9.67 25.58
CA SER A 20 33.42 -9.33 26.25
C SER A 20 34.62 -10.22 25.87
N VAL A 21 34.35 -11.40 25.30
CA VAL A 21 35.39 -12.38 24.90
C VAL A 21 35.62 -12.38 23.42
N ASP A 22 34.54 -12.54 22.65
CA ASP A 22 34.63 -12.77 21.20
C ASP A 22 34.66 -11.48 20.38
N SER A 23 34.05 -10.40 20.87
CA SER A 23 33.94 -9.10 20.23
C SER A 23 33.75 -8.00 21.25
N PRO A 24 34.81 -7.60 21.99
CA PRO A 24 34.70 -6.59 23.04
C PRO A 24 34.28 -5.22 22.51
N PRO A 25 33.45 -4.47 23.25
CA PRO A 25 33.03 -3.14 22.80
C PRO A 25 34.22 -2.17 22.75
N PRO A 26 34.27 -1.28 21.74
CA PRO A 26 35.25 -0.20 21.68
C PRO A 26 35.15 0.68 22.94
N SER A 27 36.30 1.21 23.42
CA SER A 27 36.36 2.07 24.61
C SER A 27 35.54 3.37 24.48
N THR A 28 35.24 3.79 23.27
CA THR A 28 34.41 4.98 22.95
C THR A 28 32.92 4.69 22.85
N ALA A 29 32.52 3.41 22.91
CA ALA A 29 31.11 3.04 22.75
C ALA A 29 30.33 3.24 24.07
N THR A 30 29.20 3.92 24.00
CA THR A 30 28.23 3.93 25.09
C THR A 30 27.49 2.61 25.10
N THR A 31 27.59 1.85 26.17
CA THR A 31 27.04 0.49 26.26
C THR A 31 26.29 0.24 27.54
N ILE A 32 25.34 -0.70 27.51
CA ILE A 32 24.78 -1.35 28.70
C ILE A 32 25.08 -2.85 28.69
N ALA A 33 25.27 -3.43 29.87
CA ALA A 33 25.34 -4.88 30.01
C ALA A 33 23.93 -5.48 29.88
N ILE A 34 23.82 -6.56 29.11
CA ILE A 34 22.56 -7.27 28.88
C ILE A 34 22.74 -8.77 29.16
N THR A 35 21.66 -9.46 29.46
CA THR A 35 21.70 -10.91 29.62
C THR A 35 21.77 -11.60 28.24
N ASN A 36 22.21 -12.87 28.24
CA ASN A 36 22.21 -13.66 26.99
C ASN A 36 20.78 -13.83 26.44
N SER A 37 19.77 -13.97 27.29
CA SER A 37 18.35 -14.02 26.88
C SER A 37 17.89 -12.72 26.23
N GLN A 38 18.25 -11.55 26.77
CA GLN A 38 17.96 -10.25 26.20
C GLN A 38 18.67 -10.08 24.84
N TRP A 39 19.93 -10.51 24.75
CA TRP A 39 20.67 -10.46 23.50
C TRP A 39 19.99 -11.30 22.39
N GLN A 40 19.61 -12.55 22.70
CA GLN A 40 18.90 -13.43 21.76
C GLN A 40 17.54 -12.81 21.34
N ALA A 41 16.76 -12.32 22.30
CA ALA A 41 15.47 -11.70 22.04
C ALA A 41 15.61 -10.41 21.19
N ALA A 42 16.66 -9.63 21.44
CA ALA A 42 16.96 -8.41 20.67
C ALA A 42 17.34 -8.71 19.22
N LEU A 43 18.16 -9.77 19.00
CA LEU A 43 18.53 -10.21 17.64
C LEU A 43 17.33 -10.79 16.87
N ALA A 44 16.39 -11.41 17.57
CA ALA A 44 15.17 -11.97 16.98
C ALA A 44 14.08 -10.92 16.74
N SER A 45 14.21 -9.71 17.32
CA SER A 45 13.19 -8.66 17.21
C SER A 45 13.12 -8.10 15.78
N PRO A 46 11.93 -8.09 15.13
CA PRO A 46 11.74 -7.42 13.87
C PRO A 46 11.61 -5.89 14.00
N TYR A 47 11.63 -5.38 15.24
CA TYR A 47 11.47 -3.96 15.55
C TYR A 47 12.76 -3.37 16.12
N PRO A 48 13.02 -2.07 15.90
CA PRO A 48 14.19 -1.41 16.46
C PRO A 48 14.21 -1.50 17.99
N VAL A 49 15.29 -2.06 18.53
CA VAL A 49 15.54 -2.16 19.97
C VAL A 49 16.15 -0.84 20.45
N THR A 50 15.77 -0.41 21.65
CA THR A 50 16.24 0.83 22.25
C THR A 50 16.75 0.60 23.68
N VAL A 51 17.50 1.59 24.18
CA VAL A 51 17.85 1.70 25.60
C VAL A 51 17.11 2.92 26.15
N ALA A 52 16.33 2.70 27.19
CA ALA A 52 15.64 3.76 27.93
C ALA A 52 15.84 3.55 29.44
N ASP A 53 16.11 4.61 30.17
CA ASP A 53 16.34 4.58 31.63
C ASP A 53 17.39 3.53 32.04
N GLY A 54 18.44 3.34 31.20
CA GLY A 54 19.51 2.36 31.48
C GLY A 54 19.13 0.90 31.26
N ALA A 55 17.96 0.61 30.69
CA ALA A 55 17.48 -0.73 30.39
C ALA A 55 17.26 -0.97 28.89
N LEU A 56 17.50 -2.22 28.44
CA LEU A 56 17.19 -2.65 27.09
C LEU A 56 15.67 -2.79 26.92
N VAL A 57 15.11 -2.08 25.96
CA VAL A 57 13.68 -2.15 25.61
C VAL A 57 13.55 -2.87 24.27
N ILE A 58 13.00 -4.07 24.31
CA ILE A 58 12.72 -4.90 23.15
C ILE A 58 11.23 -4.78 22.84
N PRO A 59 10.83 -4.10 21.74
CA PRO A 59 9.41 -3.93 21.43
C PRO A 59 8.75 -5.27 21.08
N THR A 60 7.54 -5.48 21.59
CA THR A 60 6.70 -6.65 21.27
C THR A 60 5.80 -6.41 20.06
N GLY A 61 5.86 -5.22 19.48
CA GLY A 61 5.06 -4.83 18.34
C GLY A 61 5.56 -3.52 17.68
N PRO A 62 4.94 -3.09 16.58
CA PRO A 62 5.30 -1.86 15.92
C PRO A 62 4.96 -0.63 16.79
N THR A 63 5.72 0.42 16.65
CA THR A 63 5.32 1.74 17.15
C THR A 63 4.06 2.23 16.44
N LEU A 64 3.36 3.20 17.01
CA LEU A 64 2.20 3.80 16.37
C LEU A 64 2.55 4.36 14.97
N ALA A 65 3.69 5.03 14.83
CA ALA A 65 4.15 5.58 13.57
C ALA A 65 4.42 4.49 12.51
N GLN A 66 5.06 3.39 12.91
CA GLN A 66 5.28 2.25 12.02
C GLN A 66 3.97 1.60 11.59
N ALA A 67 3.02 1.41 12.51
CA ALA A 67 1.70 0.87 12.19
C ALA A 67 0.94 1.80 11.22
N GLN A 68 0.97 3.13 11.45
CA GLN A 68 0.34 4.12 10.57
C GLN A 68 0.96 4.12 9.17
N ALA A 69 2.29 4.01 9.06
CA ALA A 69 2.98 3.92 7.78
C ALA A 69 2.61 2.65 7.02
N ALA A 70 2.68 1.49 7.68
CA ALA A 70 2.33 0.20 7.09
C ALA A 70 0.86 0.15 6.64
N GLN A 71 -0.07 0.60 7.48
CA GLN A 71 -1.49 0.59 7.16
C GLN A 71 -1.82 1.56 6.02
N SER A 72 -1.17 2.74 5.99
CA SER A 72 -1.30 3.68 4.87
C SER A 72 -0.82 3.08 3.55
N ALA A 73 0.25 2.28 3.56
CA ALA A 73 0.74 1.58 2.38
C ALA A 73 -0.28 0.53 1.90
N LEU A 74 -0.85 -0.27 2.80
CA LEU A 74 -1.89 -1.26 2.47
C LEU A 74 -3.14 -0.60 1.87
N ILE A 75 -3.60 0.53 2.43
CA ILE A 75 -4.75 1.27 1.92
C ILE A 75 -4.47 1.83 0.52
N LYS A 76 -3.27 2.38 0.27
CA LYS A 76 -2.85 2.85 -1.07
C LYS A 76 -2.78 1.69 -2.07
N GLN A 77 -2.30 0.52 -1.66
CA GLN A 77 -2.31 -0.67 -2.48
C GLN A 77 -3.73 -1.10 -2.83
N GLY A 78 -4.65 -1.10 -1.84
CA GLY A 78 -6.08 -1.38 -2.05
C GLY A 78 -6.70 -0.41 -3.07
N PHE A 79 -6.43 0.88 -2.95
CA PHE A 79 -6.85 1.90 -3.93
C PHE A 79 -6.33 1.63 -5.34
N SER A 80 -5.03 1.31 -5.47
CA SER A 80 -4.43 0.99 -6.77
C SER A 80 -5.08 -0.24 -7.40
N ASN A 81 -5.28 -1.29 -6.62
CA ASN A 81 -5.91 -2.52 -7.07
C ASN A 81 -7.38 -2.29 -7.49
N ALA A 82 -8.13 -1.51 -6.71
CA ALA A 82 -9.53 -1.18 -7.01
C ALA A 82 -9.68 -0.37 -8.31
N ASN A 83 -8.74 0.54 -8.59
CA ASN A 83 -8.74 1.29 -9.84
C ASN A 83 -8.34 0.44 -11.06
N ALA A 84 -7.41 -0.49 -10.88
CA ALA A 84 -6.96 -1.40 -11.94
C ALA A 84 -7.91 -2.58 -12.17
N ALA A 85 -8.84 -2.83 -11.25
CA ALA A 85 -9.83 -3.91 -11.38
C ALA A 85 -10.69 -3.69 -12.63
N ASN A 86 -11.02 -4.78 -13.32
CA ASN A 86 -11.93 -4.74 -14.44
C ASN A 86 -13.31 -4.17 -14.04
N ILE A 87 -14.03 -3.58 -14.98
CA ILE A 87 -15.36 -3.01 -14.77
C ILE A 87 -16.39 -3.74 -15.61
N SER A 88 -17.54 -4.08 -15.00
CA SER A 88 -18.69 -4.57 -15.74
C SER A 88 -19.39 -3.39 -16.41
N PHE A 89 -19.72 -3.55 -17.68
CA PHE A 89 -20.42 -2.52 -18.46
C PHE A 89 -21.36 -3.16 -19.47
N THR A 90 -22.52 -2.54 -19.68
CA THR A 90 -23.52 -2.97 -20.67
C THR A 90 -23.55 -1.98 -21.81
N THR A 91 -23.28 -2.46 -23.03
CA THR A 91 -23.33 -1.66 -24.25
C THR A 91 -24.75 -1.24 -24.62
N ALA A 92 -24.92 -0.28 -25.53
CA ALA A 92 -26.21 0.10 -26.08
C ALA A 92 -26.93 -1.05 -26.79
N ALA A 93 -26.19 -2.03 -27.30
CA ALA A 93 -26.71 -3.27 -27.87
C ALA A 93 -27.19 -4.30 -26.84
N GLY A 94 -27.09 -3.99 -25.54
CA GLY A 94 -27.52 -4.86 -24.44
C GLY A 94 -26.51 -5.96 -24.08
N VAL A 95 -25.28 -5.92 -24.59
CA VAL A 95 -24.24 -6.89 -24.24
C VAL A 95 -23.57 -6.43 -22.95
N THR A 96 -23.66 -7.24 -21.89
CA THR A 96 -22.95 -7.03 -20.63
C THR A 96 -21.70 -7.89 -20.63
N ASP A 97 -20.53 -7.25 -20.41
CA ASP A 97 -19.25 -7.93 -20.28
C ASP A 97 -18.34 -7.14 -19.33
N THR A 98 -17.13 -7.66 -19.09
CA THR A 98 -16.13 -7.05 -18.21
C THR A 98 -15.01 -6.45 -19.04
N TYR A 99 -14.62 -5.22 -18.75
CA TYR A 99 -13.60 -4.47 -19.51
C TYR A 99 -12.42 -4.10 -18.63
N GLN A 100 -11.22 -4.17 -19.22
CA GLN A 100 -9.97 -3.88 -18.53
C GLN A 100 -9.85 -2.38 -18.21
N CYS A 101 -9.29 -2.09 -17.04
CA CYS A 101 -9.00 -0.74 -16.58
C CYS A 101 -7.49 -0.55 -16.27
N ASP A 102 -6.63 -1.35 -16.89
CA ASP A 102 -5.20 -1.14 -16.85
C ASP A 102 -4.79 0.14 -17.62
N PRO A 103 -3.59 0.70 -17.38
CA PRO A 103 -3.17 1.96 -17.99
C PRO A 103 -3.21 1.97 -19.53
N LYS A 104 -2.93 0.83 -20.19
CA LYS A 104 -2.97 0.74 -21.66
C LYS A 104 -4.39 0.81 -22.18
N SER A 105 -5.31 0.09 -21.54
CA SER A 105 -6.74 0.12 -21.90
C SER A 105 -7.34 1.50 -21.68
N LEU A 106 -7.00 2.18 -20.57
CA LEU A 106 -7.44 3.56 -20.32
C LEU A 106 -6.90 4.54 -21.35
N GLN A 107 -5.62 4.42 -21.71
CA GLN A 107 -5.01 5.25 -22.76
C GLN A 107 -5.68 5.02 -24.12
N ALA A 108 -5.99 3.76 -24.46
CA ALA A 108 -6.67 3.42 -25.70
C ALA A 108 -8.08 4.04 -25.74
N ILE A 109 -8.88 3.94 -24.67
CA ILE A 109 -10.19 4.60 -24.57
C ILE A 109 -10.07 6.11 -24.84
N GLN A 110 -9.12 6.79 -24.19
CA GLN A 110 -8.92 8.24 -24.39
C GLN A 110 -8.48 8.56 -25.81
N THR A 111 -7.62 7.75 -26.42
CA THR A 111 -7.18 7.92 -27.81
C THR A 111 -8.35 7.82 -28.78
N TYR A 112 -9.21 6.80 -28.61
CA TYR A 112 -10.39 6.64 -29.48
C TYR A 112 -11.45 7.72 -29.26
N LEU A 113 -11.71 8.10 -27.99
CA LEU A 113 -12.61 9.20 -27.69
C LEU A 113 -12.16 10.50 -28.37
N SER A 114 -10.87 10.85 -28.23
CA SER A 114 -10.31 12.05 -28.86
C SER A 114 -10.31 11.96 -30.40
N GLY A 115 -9.94 10.80 -30.94
CA GLY A 115 -9.84 10.59 -32.39
C GLY A 115 -11.19 10.62 -33.10
N PHE A 116 -12.25 10.16 -32.44
CA PHE A 116 -13.60 10.11 -33.06
C PHE A 116 -14.53 11.22 -32.57
N GLN A 117 -14.06 12.12 -31.70
CA GLN A 117 -14.85 13.19 -31.10
C GLN A 117 -15.52 14.09 -32.18
N ALA A 118 -14.78 14.50 -33.19
CA ALA A 118 -15.30 15.40 -34.26
C ALA A 118 -16.40 14.74 -35.07
N ALA A 119 -16.34 13.42 -35.27
CA ALA A 119 -17.36 12.65 -36.01
C ALA A 119 -18.56 12.27 -35.13
N GLY A 120 -18.40 12.25 -33.81
CA GLY A 120 -19.40 11.75 -32.87
C GLY A 120 -19.75 10.25 -33.07
N ALA A 121 -18.95 9.54 -33.87
CA ALA A 121 -19.20 8.16 -34.29
C ALA A 121 -17.89 7.41 -34.47
N VAL A 122 -17.92 6.11 -34.24
CA VAL A 122 -16.82 5.18 -34.52
C VAL A 122 -16.98 4.62 -35.96
N PRO A 123 -15.89 4.12 -36.58
CA PRO A 123 -15.96 3.45 -37.87
C PRO A 123 -16.93 2.27 -37.87
N SER A 124 -17.51 1.94 -39.01
CA SER A 124 -18.35 0.74 -39.19
C SER A 124 -17.55 -0.51 -38.81
N GLY A 125 -18.17 -1.41 -38.04
CA GLY A 125 -17.53 -2.63 -37.56
C GLY A 125 -16.58 -2.44 -36.38
N PHE A 126 -16.56 -1.25 -35.77
CA PHE A 126 -15.75 -1.02 -34.58
C PHE A 126 -16.22 -1.91 -33.41
N TYR A 127 -15.26 -2.53 -32.74
CA TYR A 127 -15.49 -3.31 -31.53
C TYR A 127 -14.46 -2.98 -30.43
N TRP A 128 -14.86 -3.20 -29.21
CA TRP A 128 -13.96 -3.17 -28.06
C TRP A 128 -13.79 -4.58 -27.50
N ARG A 129 -12.54 -4.97 -27.25
CA ARG A 129 -12.24 -6.30 -26.73
C ARG A 129 -12.43 -6.33 -25.21
N SER A 130 -13.24 -7.26 -24.73
CA SER A 130 -13.47 -7.47 -23.30
C SER A 130 -12.34 -8.23 -22.62
N ALA A 131 -12.36 -8.25 -21.28
CA ALA A 131 -11.44 -9.06 -20.46
C ALA A 131 -11.64 -10.57 -20.68
N THR A 132 -12.80 -10.99 -21.17
CA THR A 132 -13.12 -12.38 -21.55
C THR A 132 -12.72 -12.71 -22.99
N ASN A 133 -11.98 -11.80 -23.66
CA ASN A 133 -11.51 -11.92 -25.04
C ASN A 133 -12.63 -11.93 -26.10
N GLN A 134 -13.80 -11.37 -25.80
CA GLN A 134 -14.87 -11.19 -26.76
C GLN A 134 -14.74 -9.84 -27.47
N ASN A 135 -15.03 -9.80 -28.78
CA ASN A 135 -15.09 -8.59 -29.56
C ASN A 135 -16.54 -8.07 -29.51
N ASN A 136 -16.83 -7.15 -28.63
CA ASN A 136 -18.16 -6.57 -28.47
C ASN A 136 -18.30 -5.32 -29.33
N ALA A 137 -19.37 -5.21 -30.09
CA ALA A 137 -19.65 -4.00 -30.86
C ALA A 137 -19.82 -2.80 -29.91
N PHE A 138 -19.12 -1.71 -30.22
CA PHE A 138 -19.16 -0.47 -29.42
C PHE A 138 -19.52 0.70 -30.31
N THR A 139 -20.40 1.56 -29.81
CA THR A 139 -20.66 2.88 -30.36
C THR A 139 -19.75 3.92 -29.72
N TYR A 140 -19.67 5.12 -30.27
CA TYR A 140 -18.98 6.25 -29.64
C TYR A 140 -19.58 6.55 -28.25
N ALA A 141 -20.91 6.54 -28.14
CA ALA A 141 -21.60 6.73 -26.87
C ALA A 141 -21.28 5.63 -25.81
N ASP A 142 -20.99 4.40 -26.25
CA ASP A 142 -20.55 3.34 -25.34
C ASP A 142 -19.14 3.62 -24.80
N LEU A 143 -18.22 4.11 -25.64
CA LEU A 143 -16.89 4.54 -25.19
C LEU A 143 -16.98 5.69 -24.17
N GLU A 144 -17.85 6.68 -24.41
CA GLU A 144 -18.07 7.80 -23.48
C GLU A 144 -18.61 7.29 -22.14
N LYS A 145 -19.64 6.46 -22.15
CA LYS A 145 -20.26 5.91 -20.94
C LYS A 145 -19.29 5.02 -20.16
N LEU A 146 -18.53 4.16 -20.85
CA LEU A 146 -17.50 3.34 -20.20
C LEU A 146 -16.43 4.23 -19.54
N SER A 147 -15.95 5.25 -20.23
CA SER A 147 -15.00 6.23 -19.68
C SER A 147 -15.56 6.96 -18.45
N GLN A 148 -16.82 7.40 -18.51
CA GLN A 148 -17.52 8.03 -17.39
C GLN A 148 -17.66 7.09 -16.19
N ALA A 149 -18.03 5.83 -16.42
CA ALA A 149 -18.15 4.82 -15.35
C ALA A 149 -16.80 4.57 -14.66
N ILE A 150 -15.72 4.48 -15.44
CA ILE A 150 -14.36 4.33 -14.89
C ILE A 150 -13.97 5.57 -14.08
N ALA A 151 -14.22 6.77 -14.58
CA ALA A 151 -13.94 8.02 -13.88
C ALA A 151 -14.73 8.16 -12.59
N ALA A 152 -16.02 7.81 -12.59
CA ALA A 152 -16.88 7.83 -11.41
C ALA A 152 -16.36 6.87 -10.31
N ARG A 153 -15.99 5.64 -10.70
CA ARG A 153 -15.35 4.69 -9.78
C ARG A 153 -14.02 5.23 -9.24
N GLY A 154 -13.18 5.78 -10.09
CA GLY A 154 -11.90 6.37 -9.69
C GLY A 154 -12.07 7.49 -8.67
N PHE A 155 -13.07 8.35 -8.85
CA PHE A 155 -13.41 9.42 -7.91
C PHE A 155 -13.94 8.88 -6.58
N ALA A 156 -14.82 7.87 -6.59
CA ALA A 156 -15.32 7.20 -5.39
C ALA A 156 -14.17 6.56 -4.60
N ASN A 157 -13.29 5.82 -5.28
CA ASN A 157 -12.10 5.21 -4.69
C ASN A 157 -11.16 6.26 -4.07
N TYR A 158 -10.96 7.40 -4.74
CA TYR A 158 -10.14 8.48 -4.23
C TYR A 158 -10.71 9.09 -2.94
N ASN A 159 -12.01 9.32 -2.88
CA ASN A 159 -12.68 9.82 -1.68
C ASN A 159 -12.55 8.83 -0.50
N GLN A 160 -12.70 7.54 -0.78
CA GLN A 160 -12.47 6.49 0.21
C GLN A 160 -11.02 6.49 0.70
N LEU A 161 -10.05 6.58 -0.22
CA LEU A 161 -8.62 6.68 0.12
C LEU A 161 -8.36 7.83 1.11
N GLN A 162 -8.84 9.04 0.79
CA GLN A 162 -8.65 10.21 1.65
C GLN A 162 -9.26 9.99 3.03
N THR A 163 -10.47 9.44 3.09
CA THR A 163 -11.17 9.14 4.33
C THR A 163 -10.39 8.13 5.19
N LEU A 164 -9.90 7.05 4.59
CA LEU A 164 -9.18 6.00 5.33
C LEU A 164 -7.80 6.49 5.78
N ILE A 165 -7.07 7.24 4.97
CA ILE A 165 -5.79 7.85 5.36
C ILE A 165 -5.97 8.84 6.53
N ALA A 166 -7.05 9.63 6.53
CA ALA A 166 -7.36 10.51 7.64
C ALA A 166 -7.65 9.72 8.93
N LYS A 167 -8.42 8.61 8.86
CA LYS A 167 -8.67 7.72 10.00
C LYS A 167 -7.38 7.12 10.55
N VAL A 168 -6.47 6.63 9.69
CA VAL A 168 -5.16 6.11 10.10
C VAL A 168 -4.35 7.16 10.85
N LYS A 169 -4.27 8.38 10.32
CA LYS A 169 -3.53 9.49 10.96
C LYS A 169 -4.14 9.91 12.31
N ALA A 170 -5.46 9.88 12.43
CA ALA A 170 -6.17 10.26 13.67
C ALA A 170 -6.08 9.19 14.76
N ALA A 171 -5.86 7.94 14.42
CA ALA A 171 -5.80 6.84 15.38
C ALA A 171 -4.63 7.00 16.35
N LYS A 172 -4.89 6.78 17.64
CA LYS A 172 -3.92 6.93 18.75
C LYS A 172 -3.39 5.60 19.29
N LYS A 173 -3.90 4.48 18.80
CA LYS A 173 -3.50 3.12 19.21
C LYS A 173 -3.21 2.27 17.98
N VAL A 174 -2.22 1.38 18.08
CA VAL A 174 -1.84 0.46 17.00
C VAL A 174 -3.03 -0.39 16.55
N SER A 175 -3.83 -0.93 17.48
CA SER A 175 -5.02 -1.73 17.16
C SER A 175 -6.07 -0.94 16.37
N ALA A 176 -6.27 0.34 16.72
CA ALA A 176 -7.20 1.21 15.99
C ALA A 176 -6.69 1.53 14.57
N VAL A 177 -5.38 1.67 14.38
CA VAL A 177 -4.75 1.82 13.06
C VAL A 177 -4.99 0.58 12.21
N GLN A 178 -4.70 -0.61 12.75
CA GLN A 178 -4.82 -1.89 12.06
C GLN A 178 -6.27 -2.25 11.66
N ALA A 179 -7.25 -1.71 12.40
CA ALA A 179 -8.67 -1.89 12.08
C ALA A 179 -9.15 -1.07 10.87
N VAL A 180 -8.35 -0.10 10.39
CA VAL A 180 -8.72 0.70 9.21
C VAL A 180 -8.30 -0.05 7.95
N VAL A 181 -9.26 -0.69 7.27
CA VAL A 181 -9.00 -1.51 6.09
C VAL A 181 -9.65 -0.94 4.84
N TRP A 182 -9.04 -1.22 3.68
CA TRP A 182 -9.67 -0.96 2.38
C TRP A 182 -10.76 -2.02 2.14
N VAL A 183 -11.94 -1.57 1.76
CA VAL A 183 -13.04 -2.44 1.31
C VAL A 183 -13.38 -2.00 -0.11
N ASN A 184 -13.43 -2.94 -1.05
CA ASN A 184 -13.86 -2.62 -2.41
C ASN A 184 -15.33 -2.20 -2.39
N PRO A 185 -15.66 -1.05 -2.97
CA PRO A 185 -17.04 -0.57 -3.08
C PRO A 185 -17.86 -1.42 -4.04
#